data_b9176b5666b0535ba11ef6738dde96ef
#
_entry.id   b9176b5666b0535ba11ef6738dde96ef
#
_cell.length_a   1.000
_cell.length_b   1.000
_cell.length_c   1.000
_cell.angle_alpha   90.00
_cell.angle_beta   90.00
_cell.angle_gamma   90.00
#
_symmetry.space_group_name_H-M   'P 1'
#
loop_
_entity.id
_entity.type
_entity.pdbx_description
1 polymer ?
#
loop_
_entity_poly.entity_id
_entity_poly.type
_entity_poly.pdbx_seq_one_letter_code
_entity_poly.pdbx_strand_id
1 'polypeptide(L)'
;MGDMQALEAYFGCRIRSGADRNRLTLHRGDLDRPFVSYNAELLEILTPVLDQSLNDQQNSLSITGVVKWIMKRTLTGGHPDIRTVAGELGMSGRTLQRRLTDEGTSFKQLLIQVRHEQAREYLADPSLDIKEVAFLIGYEDQNSFYRAFRLWEGETPSNWRKQTRMNGLN
;
A
#
# COMPACT_ATOMS: atom_id res chain seq x y z
N MET A 1 30.28 -0.09 29.07
CA MET A 1 29.22 0.15 30.03
C MET A 1 28.76 1.58 29.83
N GLY A 2 27.66 1.80 29.11
CA GLY A 2 27.12 3.16 28.95
C GLY A 2 26.71 3.73 30.29
N ASP A 3 26.91 5.02 30.45
CA ASP A 3 26.69 5.74 31.70
C ASP A 3 25.19 5.71 32.04
N MET A 4 24.76 4.77 32.87
CA MET A 4 23.38 4.64 33.34
C MET A 4 22.87 5.90 34.03
N GLN A 5 23.78 6.63 34.72
CA GLN A 5 23.42 7.90 35.34
C GLN A 5 23.05 8.99 34.33
N ALA A 6 23.75 9.04 33.20
CA ALA A 6 23.42 9.99 32.13
C ALA A 6 22.07 9.67 31.50
N LEU A 7 21.74 8.39 31.33
CA LEU A 7 20.43 7.97 30.82
C LEU A 7 19.28 8.24 31.81
N GLU A 8 19.51 7.96 33.11
CA GLU A 8 18.53 8.27 34.17
C GLU A 8 18.29 9.79 34.30
N ALA A 9 19.35 10.58 34.17
CA ALA A 9 19.21 12.05 34.14
C ALA A 9 18.45 12.55 32.91
N TYR A 10 18.69 11.95 31.75
CA TYR A 10 17.99 12.31 30.51
C TYR A 10 16.50 11.97 30.54
N PHE A 11 16.16 10.77 31.04
CA PHE A 11 14.78 10.32 31.11
C PHE A 11 14.03 10.77 32.39
N GLY A 12 14.74 11.30 33.36
CA GLY A 12 14.14 11.72 34.65
C GLY A 12 13.55 10.57 35.48
N CYS A 13 13.94 9.33 35.20
CA CYS A 13 13.40 8.15 35.87
C CYS A 13 14.46 7.05 36.01
N ARG A 14 14.20 6.06 36.89
CA ARG A 14 15.09 4.92 37.05
C ARG A 14 15.04 3.98 35.85
N ILE A 15 16.21 3.52 35.40
CA ILE A 15 16.36 2.60 34.30
C ILE A 15 16.80 1.23 34.83
N ARG A 16 16.11 0.18 34.36
CA ARG A 16 16.50 -1.22 34.64
C ARG A 16 17.15 -1.81 33.39
N SER A 17 18.43 -2.10 33.45
CA SER A 17 19.13 -2.81 32.38
C SER A 17 18.98 -4.33 32.53
N GLY A 18 19.19 -5.08 31.45
CA GLY A 18 19.13 -6.54 31.43
C GLY A 18 17.72 -7.14 31.37
N ALA A 19 16.69 -6.35 31.05
CA ALA A 19 15.35 -6.85 30.80
C ALA A 19 15.28 -7.61 29.45
N ASP A 20 14.36 -8.56 29.35
CA ASP A 20 14.08 -9.39 28.15
C ASP A 20 13.54 -8.56 26.97
N ARG A 21 13.03 -7.37 27.24
CA ARG A 21 12.48 -6.44 26.23
C ARG A 21 12.62 -5.00 26.68
N ASN A 22 12.62 -4.09 25.71
CA ASN A 22 12.52 -2.65 25.98
C ASN A 22 11.08 -2.31 26.38
N ARG A 23 10.92 -1.70 27.56
CA ARG A 23 9.60 -1.31 28.09
C ARG A 23 9.67 0.10 28.68
N LEU A 24 8.76 0.95 28.29
CA LEU A 24 8.49 2.24 28.93
C LEU A 24 7.19 2.09 29.72
N THR A 25 7.24 2.45 31.00
CA THR A 25 6.03 2.47 31.87
C THR A 25 5.73 3.90 32.27
N LEU A 26 4.53 4.37 31.90
CA LEU A 26 4.03 5.70 32.23
C LEU A 26 2.99 5.58 33.35
N HIS A 27 2.93 6.59 34.21
CA HIS A 27 1.85 6.67 35.19
C HIS A 27 0.54 7.03 34.48
N ARG A 28 -0.58 6.40 34.89
CA ARG A 28 -1.87 6.63 34.21
C ARG A 28 -2.28 8.11 34.14
N GLY A 29 -1.97 8.87 35.17
CA GLY A 29 -2.24 10.33 35.20
C GLY A 29 -1.36 11.17 34.27
N ASP A 30 -0.28 10.60 33.73
CA ASP A 30 0.58 11.33 32.78
C ASP A 30 0.11 11.16 31.33
N LEU A 31 -0.80 10.19 31.07
CA LEU A 31 -1.38 9.97 29.73
C LEU A 31 -2.31 11.12 29.30
N ASP A 32 -2.90 11.84 30.25
CA ASP A 32 -3.80 12.95 29.99
C ASP A 32 -3.07 14.31 29.92
N ARG A 33 -1.74 14.33 30.15
CA ARG A 33 -0.94 15.56 30.06
C ARG A 33 -0.57 15.85 28.62
N PRO A 34 -0.90 17.03 28.08
CA PRO A 34 -0.43 17.43 26.76
C PRO A 34 1.10 17.57 26.79
N PHE A 35 1.76 17.06 25.76
CA PHE A 35 3.20 17.28 25.57
C PHE A 35 3.48 18.79 25.41
N VAL A 36 4.67 19.23 25.87
CA VAL A 36 5.11 20.63 25.72
C VAL A 36 5.11 21.07 24.25
N SER A 37 5.30 20.13 23.34
CA SER A 37 5.27 20.32 21.88
C SER A 37 3.93 19.89 21.24
N TYR A 38 2.85 19.75 22.05
CA TYR A 38 1.55 19.35 21.52
C TYR A 38 1.03 20.40 20.53
N ASN A 39 0.82 19.98 19.30
CA ASN A 39 0.22 20.79 18.25
C ASN A 39 -0.91 19.98 17.60
N ALA A 40 -2.16 20.34 17.93
CA ALA A 40 -3.35 19.66 17.44
C ALA A 40 -3.46 19.74 15.91
N GLU A 41 -3.15 20.89 15.33
CA GLU A 41 -3.20 21.14 13.89
C GLU A 41 -2.17 20.29 13.13
N LEU A 42 -0.97 20.14 13.68
CA LEU A 42 0.06 19.25 13.13
C LEU A 42 -0.36 17.77 13.20
N LEU A 43 -1.03 17.36 14.28
CA LEU A 43 -1.56 16.00 14.40
C LEU A 43 -2.70 15.73 13.40
N GLU A 44 -3.61 16.67 13.18
CA GLU A 44 -4.66 16.54 12.17
C GLU A 44 -4.09 16.34 10.76
N ILE A 45 -2.99 17.03 10.43
CA ILE A 45 -2.31 16.91 9.13
C ILE A 45 -1.51 15.60 9.03
N LEU A 46 -0.81 15.22 10.10
CA LEU A 46 0.09 14.06 10.07
C LEU A 46 -0.62 12.72 10.28
N THR A 47 -1.70 12.66 11.07
CA THR A 47 -2.39 11.41 11.39
C THR A 47 -2.83 10.64 10.13
N PRO A 48 -3.49 11.26 9.11
CA PRO A 48 -3.87 10.56 7.89
C PRO A 48 -2.67 10.01 7.11
N VAL A 49 -1.56 10.76 7.08
CA VAL A 49 -0.32 10.36 6.39
C VAL A 49 0.35 9.19 7.10
N LEU A 50 0.37 9.20 8.43
CA LEU A 50 0.91 8.11 9.25
C LEU A 50 0.04 6.86 9.18
N ASP A 51 -1.29 7.00 9.21
CA ASP A 51 -2.23 5.88 9.06
C ASP A 51 -2.10 5.23 7.69
N GLN A 52 -1.94 6.02 6.63
CA GLN A 52 -1.66 5.51 5.29
C GLN A 52 -0.33 4.76 5.24
N SER A 53 0.73 5.31 5.84
CA SER A 53 2.04 4.66 5.93
C SER A 53 2.02 3.37 6.75
N LEU A 54 1.26 3.33 7.85
CA LEU A 54 1.07 2.12 8.67
C LEU A 54 0.28 1.04 7.92
N ASN A 55 -0.77 1.42 7.19
CA ASN A 55 -1.53 0.51 6.33
C ASN A 55 -0.66 -0.05 5.20
N ASP A 56 0.17 0.78 4.57
CA ASP A 56 1.11 0.37 3.54
C ASP A 56 2.17 -0.59 4.11
N GLN A 57 2.64 -0.34 5.32
CA GLN A 57 3.61 -1.20 6.01
C GLN A 57 2.98 -2.53 6.46
N GLN A 58 1.76 -2.54 6.97
CA GLN A 58 1.01 -3.76 7.28
C GLN A 58 0.68 -4.56 6.02
N ASN A 59 0.28 -3.89 4.93
CA ASN A 59 0.05 -4.52 3.63
C ASN A 59 1.34 -5.09 3.02
N SER A 60 2.50 -4.48 3.26
CA SER A 60 3.80 -5.00 2.80
C SER A 60 4.25 -6.25 3.56
N LEU A 61 3.73 -6.49 4.77
CA LEU A 61 3.98 -7.71 5.54
C LEU A 61 3.06 -8.87 5.14
N SER A 62 1.93 -8.61 4.47
CA SER A 62 1.03 -9.64 3.94
C SER A 62 1.57 -10.18 2.62
N ILE A 63 1.33 -11.47 2.37
CA ILE A 63 1.70 -12.05 1.07
C ILE A 63 0.95 -11.36 -0.08
N THR A 64 -0.28 -10.95 0.16
CA THR A 64 -1.11 -10.16 -0.77
C THR A 64 -0.43 -8.84 -1.15
N GLY A 65 0.10 -8.08 -0.18
CA GLY A 65 0.79 -6.82 -0.41
C GLY A 65 2.05 -6.99 -1.25
N VAL A 66 2.88 -7.97 -0.89
CA VAL A 66 4.12 -8.28 -1.65
C VAL A 66 3.80 -8.71 -3.08
N VAL A 67 2.79 -9.57 -3.27
CA VAL A 67 2.36 -10.02 -4.60
C VAL A 67 1.84 -8.86 -5.44
N LYS A 68 1.02 -7.96 -4.87
CA LYS A 68 0.57 -6.74 -5.57
C LYS A 68 1.74 -5.86 -6.02
N TRP A 69 2.73 -5.67 -5.16
CA TRP A 69 3.93 -4.90 -5.50
C TRP A 69 4.70 -5.51 -6.67
N ILE A 70 4.93 -6.84 -6.67
CA ILE A 70 5.57 -7.55 -7.78
C ILE A 70 4.74 -7.41 -9.06
N MET A 71 3.41 -7.60 -8.97
CA MET A 71 2.51 -7.46 -10.11
C MET A 71 2.57 -6.06 -10.73
N LYS A 72 2.51 -4.99 -9.92
CA LYS A 72 2.62 -3.61 -10.41
C LYS A 72 3.90 -3.38 -11.22
N ARG A 73 5.02 -3.88 -10.73
CA ARG A 73 6.31 -3.78 -11.41
C ARG A 73 6.36 -4.58 -12.72
N THR A 74 5.72 -5.74 -12.75
CA THR A 74 5.79 -6.68 -13.88
C THR A 74 4.79 -6.35 -14.99
N LEU A 75 3.67 -5.66 -14.68
CA LEU A 75 2.64 -5.31 -15.66
C LEU A 75 3.19 -4.50 -16.83
N THR A 76 4.07 -3.54 -16.58
CA THR A 76 4.66 -2.67 -17.61
C THR A 76 5.55 -3.43 -18.61
N GLY A 77 5.96 -4.65 -18.30
CA GLY A 77 6.82 -5.50 -19.15
C GLY A 77 6.17 -6.79 -19.65
N GLY A 78 4.91 -7.06 -19.31
CA GLY A 78 4.26 -8.29 -19.70
C GLY A 78 3.04 -8.68 -18.85
N HIS A 79 2.68 -9.96 -18.93
CA HIS A 79 1.62 -10.52 -18.11
C HIS A 79 2.20 -11.17 -16.84
N PRO A 80 1.89 -10.68 -15.62
CA PRO A 80 2.28 -11.37 -14.41
C PRO A 80 1.73 -12.81 -14.40
N ASP A 81 2.62 -13.81 -14.34
CA ASP A 81 2.27 -15.21 -14.17
C ASP A 81 2.57 -15.66 -12.74
N ILE A 82 1.68 -16.50 -12.20
CA ILE A 82 1.79 -16.98 -10.83
C ILE A 82 3.10 -17.72 -10.53
N ARG A 83 3.66 -18.43 -11.53
CA ARG A 83 4.90 -19.17 -11.37
C ARG A 83 6.09 -18.21 -11.26
N THR A 84 6.11 -17.17 -12.09
CA THR A 84 7.13 -16.14 -12.08
C THR A 84 7.11 -15.39 -10.75
N VAL A 85 5.94 -14.93 -10.30
CA VAL A 85 5.77 -14.22 -9.02
C VAL A 85 6.13 -15.11 -7.84
N ALA A 86 5.71 -16.38 -7.85
CA ALA A 86 6.07 -17.33 -6.78
C ALA A 86 7.58 -17.61 -6.75
N GLY A 87 8.22 -17.70 -7.93
CA GLY A 87 9.67 -17.88 -8.05
C GLY A 87 10.45 -16.71 -7.42
N GLU A 88 10.04 -15.47 -7.64
CA GLU A 88 10.64 -14.30 -6.97
C GLU A 88 10.51 -14.36 -5.44
N LEU A 89 9.47 -15.01 -4.94
CA LEU A 89 9.22 -15.18 -3.50
C LEU A 89 9.84 -16.47 -2.93
N GLY A 90 10.62 -17.20 -3.72
CA GLY A 90 11.27 -18.46 -3.30
C GLY A 90 10.28 -19.59 -2.99
N MET A 91 9.11 -19.60 -3.61
CA MET A 91 8.07 -20.61 -3.36
C MET A 91 7.46 -21.18 -4.65
N SER A 92 6.74 -22.30 -4.54
CA SER A 92 5.97 -22.84 -5.66
C SER A 92 4.68 -22.06 -5.89
N GLY A 93 4.17 -22.06 -7.15
CA GLY A 93 2.88 -21.46 -7.49
C GLY A 93 1.72 -22.02 -6.65
N ARG A 94 1.74 -23.32 -6.31
CA ARG A 94 0.77 -23.97 -5.42
C ARG A 94 0.83 -23.39 -3.99
N THR A 95 2.03 -23.16 -3.47
CA THR A 95 2.23 -22.56 -2.14
C THR A 95 1.74 -21.13 -2.13
N LEU A 96 2.05 -20.35 -3.16
CA LEU A 96 1.56 -18.98 -3.29
C LEU A 96 0.03 -18.95 -3.35
N GLN A 97 -0.58 -19.79 -4.18
CA GLN A 97 -2.05 -19.85 -4.30
C GLN A 97 -2.72 -20.18 -2.98
N ARG A 98 -2.19 -21.15 -2.20
CA ARG A 98 -2.71 -21.49 -0.89
C ARG A 98 -2.64 -20.30 0.07
N ARG A 99 -1.48 -19.62 0.15
CA ARG A 99 -1.30 -18.46 1.04
C ARG A 99 -2.23 -17.31 0.69
N LEU A 100 -2.46 -17.04 -0.61
CA LEU A 100 -3.43 -16.04 -1.03
C LEU A 100 -4.86 -16.44 -0.64
N THR A 101 -5.19 -17.72 -0.75
CA THR A 101 -6.51 -18.24 -0.30
C THR A 101 -6.68 -18.10 1.20
N ASP A 102 -5.63 -18.36 1.99
CA ASP A 102 -5.62 -18.20 3.45
C ASP A 102 -5.85 -16.72 3.86
N GLU A 103 -5.39 -15.76 3.02
CA GLU A 103 -5.68 -14.32 3.15
C GLU A 103 -6.99 -13.88 2.47
N GLY A 104 -7.85 -14.82 2.04
CA GLY A 104 -9.18 -14.53 1.48
C GLY A 104 -9.19 -14.01 0.05
N THR A 105 -8.12 -14.20 -0.72
CA THR A 105 -8.00 -13.71 -2.09
C THR A 105 -7.44 -14.75 -3.06
N SER A 106 -7.32 -14.41 -4.33
CA SER A 106 -6.69 -15.23 -5.35
C SER A 106 -5.79 -14.38 -6.24
N PHE A 107 -4.81 -15.04 -6.90
CA PHE A 107 -3.92 -14.37 -7.84
C PHE A 107 -4.68 -13.61 -8.94
N LYS A 108 -5.75 -14.20 -9.45
CA LYS A 108 -6.61 -13.57 -10.47
C LYS A 108 -7.32 -12.32 -9.94
N GLN A 109 -7.85 -12.38 -8.71
CA GLN A 109 -8.48 -11.22 -8.08
C GLN A 109 -7.49 -10.09 -7.85
N LEU A 110 -6.28 -10.41 -7.36
CA LEU A 110 -5.22 -9.42 -7.18
C LEU A 110 -4.78 -8.79 -8.50
N LEU A 111 -4.65 -9.59 -9.56
CA LEU A 111 -4.30 -9.06 -10.87
C LEU A 111 -5.35 -8.08 -11.40
N ILE A 112 -6.65 -8.39 -11.20
CA ILE A 112 -7.75 -7.48 -11.55
C ILE A 112 -7.65 -6.18 -10.74
N GLN A 113 -7.43 -6.27 -9.43
CA GLN A 113 -7.28 -5.10 -8.56
C GLN A 113 -6.09 -4.23 -8.98
N VAL A 114 -4.93 -4.84 -9.21
CA VAL A 114 -3.72 -4.11 -9.63
C VAL A 114 -3.92 -3.44 -10.99
N ARG A 115 -4.55 -4.12 -11.95
CA ARG A 115 -4.89 -3.54 -13.25
C ARG A 115 -5.85 -2.37 -13.12
N HIS A 116 -6.86 -2.47 -12.26
CA HIS A 116 -7.82 -1.42 -12.00
C HIS A 116 -7.15 -0.19 -11.36
N GLU A 117 -6.35 -0.38 -10.31
CA GLU A 117 -5.59 0.68 -9.64
C GLU A 117 -4.68 1.42 -10.63
N GLN A 118 -3.90 0.67 -11.42
CA GLN A 118 -2.98 1.24 -12.42
C GLN A 118 -3.72 1.92 -13.59
N ALA A 119 -4.88 1.39 -13.99
CA ALA A 119 -5.70 2.02 -15.02
C ALA A 119 -6.15 3.43 -14.60
N ARG A 120 -6.60 3.59 -13.36
CA ARG A 120 -7.01 4.90 -12.83
C ARG A 120 -5.83 5.87 -12.76
N GLU A 121 -4.68 5.40 -12.30
CA GLU A 121 -3.44 6.18 -12.21
C GLU A 121 -2.99 6.67 -13.60
N TYR A 122 -2.91 5.78 -14.60
CA TYR A 122 -2.50 6.14 -15.95
C TYR A 122 -3.56 6.97 -16.71
N LEU A 123 -4.85 6.73 -16.46
CA LEU A 123 -5.92 7.53 -17.05
C LEU A 123 -5.94 8.97 -16.51
N ALA A 124 -5.44 9.20 -15.31
CA ALA A 124 -5.31 10.56 -14.76
C ALA A 124 -4.23 11.38 -15.49
N ASP A 125 -3.22 10.72 -16.07
CA ASP A 125 -2.21 11.37 -16.90
C ASP A 125 -2.79 11.72 -18.28
N PRO A 126 -2.88 13.02 -18.63
CA PRO A 126 -3.38 13.46 -19.93
C PRO A 126 -2.46 13.17 -21.11
N SER A 127 -1.18 12.89 -20.87
CA SER A 127 -0.19 12.63 -21.91
C SER A 127 -0.31 11.22 -22.50
N LEU A 128 -0.88 10.27 -21.74
CA LEU A 128 -1.08 8.89 -22.18
C LEU A 128 -2.39 8.76 -22.97
N ASP A 129 -2.36 8.13 -24.12
CA ASP A 129 -3.59 7.76 -24.80
C ASP A 129 -4.23 6.50 -24.17
N ILE A 130 -5.52 6.24 -24.45
CA ILE A 130 -6.23 5.12 -23.83
C ILE A 130 -5.72 3.77 -24.33
N LYS A 131 -5.18 3.71 -25.53
CA LYS A 131 -4.58 2.50 -26.11
C LYS A 131 -3.25 2.20 -25.41
N GLU A 132 -2.45 3.23 -25.14
CA GLU A 132 -1.22 3.10 -24.35
C GLU A 132 -1.52 2.60 -22.94
N VAL A 133 -2.53 3.20 -22.27
CA VAL A 133 -2.96 2.73 -20.95
C VAL A 133 -3.36 1.25 -20.98
N ALA A 134 -4.16 0.82 -21.96
CA ALA A 134 -4.54 -0.58 -22.10
C ALA A 134 -3.30 -1.50 -22.18
N PHE A 135 -2.32 -1.12 -22.98
CA PHE A 135 -1.08 -1.87 -23.14
C PHE A 135 -0.24 -1.90 -21.86
N LEU A 136 -0.06 -0.76 -21.20
CA LEU A 136 0.72 -0.63 -19.94
C LEU A 136 0.16 -1.49 -18.80
N ILE A 137 -1.16 -1.74 -18.78
CA ILE A 137 -1.78 -2.61 -17.78
C ILE A 137 -1.98 -4.05 -18.25
N GLY A 138 -1.32 -4.42 -19.37
CA GLY A 138 -1.24 -5.80 -19.86
C GLY A 138 -2.49 -6.28 -20.59
N TYR A 139 -3.19 -5.42 -21.33
CA TYR A 139 -4.20 -5.83 -22.30
C TYR A 139 -3.61 -5.85 -23.71
N GLU A 140 -3.87 -6.89 -24.45
CA GLU A 140 -3.42 -7.06 -25.83
C GLU A 140 -4.19 -6.15 -26.80
N ASP A 141 -5.46 -5.86 -26.47
CA ASP A 141 -6.32 -5.01 -27.26
C ASP A 141 -7.16 -4.04 -26.42
N GLN A 142 -7.44 -2.90 -27.01
CA GLN A 142 -8.18 -1.82 -26.36
C GLN A 142 -9.63 -2.21 -26.01
N ASN A 143 -10.29 -3.04 -26.82
CA ASN A 143 -11.69 -3.42 -26.59
C ASN A 143 -11.82 -4.29 -25.33
N SER A 144 -10.88 -5.19 -25.09
CA SER A 144 -10.81 -6.00 -23.87
C SER A 144 -10.62 -5.12 -22.63
N PHE A 145 -9.78 -4.09 -22.72
CA PHE A 145 -9.63 -3.10 -21.66
C PHE A 145 -10.94 -2.32 -21.43
N TYR A 146 -11.58 -1.82 -22.49
CA TYR A 146 -12.84 -1.08 -22.35
C TYR A 146 -13.92 -1.90 -21.65
N ARG A 147 -14.05 -3.20 -22.01
CA ARG A 147 -14.99 -4.10 -21.35
C ARG A 147 -14.66 -4.29 -19.86
N ALA A 148 -13.41 -4.52 -19.55
CA ALA A 148 -12.97 -4.69 -18.16
C ALA A 148 -13.20 -3.42 -17.34
N PHE A 149 -12.82 -2.26 -17.87
CA PHE A 149 -12.96 -0.98 -17.17
C PHE A 149 -14.43 -0.64 -16.90
N ARG A 150 -15.34 -0.91 -17.86
CA ARG A 150 -16.78 -0.75 -17.63
C ARG A 150 -17.32 -1.66 -16.53
N LEU A 151 -16.77 -2.86 -16.36
CA LEU A 151 -17.14 -3.74 -15.24
C LEU A 151 -16.63 -3.18 -13.90
N TRP A 152 -15.53 -2.48 -13.88
CA TRP A 152 -14.95 -1.93 -12.65
C TRP A 152 -15.60 -0.61 -12.23
N GLU A 153 -15.77 0.32 -13.18
CA GLU A 153 -16.19 1.70 -12.91
C GLU A 153 -17.61 2.03 -13.37
N GLY A 154 -18.28 1.10 -14.06
CA GLY A 154 -19.62 1.35 -14.62
C GLY A 154 -19.64 2.18 -15.91
N GLU A 155 -18.52 2.79 -16.29
CA GLU A 155 -18.41 3.67 -17.44
C GLU A 155 -17.15 3.40 -18.29
N THR A 156 -17.06 4.08 -19.45
CA THR A 156 -15.89 3.91 -20.33
C THR A 156 -14.67 4.68 -19.82
N PRO A 157 -13.43 4.22 -20.13
CA PRO A 157 -12.20 4.95 -19.78
C PRO A 157 -12.19 6.40 -20.23
N SER A 158 -12.77 6.67 -21.42
CA SER A 158 -12.88 8.02 -21.98
C SER A 158 -13.78 8.94 -21.17
N ASN A 159 -14.92 8.43 -20.70
CA ASN A 159 -15.85 9.19 -19.87
C ASN A 159 -15.27 9.44 -18.49
N TRP A 160 -14.72 8.41 -17.87
CA TRP A 160 -14.07 8.48 -16.57
C TRP A 160 -12.96 9.55 -16.57
N ARG A 161 -12.09 9.57 -17.58
CA ARG A 161 -11.04 10.58 -17.75
C ARG A 161 -11.59 12.00 -17.83
N LYS A 162 -12.69 12.20 -18.58
CA LYS A 162 -13.33 13.53 -18.71
C LYS A 162 -13.88 14.01 -17.36
N GLN A 163 -14.56 13.15 -16.62
CA GLN A 163 -15.17 13.48 -15.32
C GLN A 163 -14.09 13.80 -14.28
N THR A 164 -13.02 12.99 -14.21
CA THR A 164 -11.92 13.21 -13.27
C THR A 164 -11.22 14.55 -13.51
N ARG A 165 -11.06 14.95 -14.78
CA ARG A 165 -10.50 16.26 -15.12
C ARG A 165 -11.41 17.42 -14.72
N MET A 166 -12.72 17.27 -14.88
CA MET A 166 -13.68 18.31 -14.48
C MET A 166 -13.73 18.48 -12.95
N ASN A 167 -13.60 17.38 -12.19
CA ASN A 167 -13.64 17.39 -10.74
C ASN A 167 -12.30 17.83 -10.10
N GLY A 168 -11.19 17.76 -10.80
CA GLY A 168 -9.86 18.21 -10.33
C GLY A 168 -9.56 19.69 -10.62
N LEU A 169 -10.47 20.42 -11.28
CA LEU A 169 -10.36 21.84 -11.61
C LEU A 169 -11.21 22.75 -10.68
N ASN A 170 -11.82 22.17 -9.63
CA ASN A 170 -12.53 22.93 -8.57
C ASN A 170 -11.66 22.93 -7.26
#